data_a1c0946e9b8f2b6dff7d2c9f6d978cdb
#
_entry.id   a1c0946e9b8f2b6dff7d2c9f6d978cdb
#
_cell.length_a   1.000
_cell.length_b   1.000
_cell.length_c   1.000
_cell.angle_alpha   90.00
_cell.angle_beta   90.00
_cell.angle_gamma   90.00
#
_symmetry.space_group_name_H-M   'P 1'
#
loop_
_entity.id
_entity.type
_entity.pdbx_description
1 polymer ?
#
loop_
_entity_poly.entity_id
_entity_poly.type
_entity_poly.pdbx_seq_one_letter_code
_entity_poly.pdbx_strand_id
1 'polypeptide(L)' 'MRSILNEVFEWLDRAEQAREVAGQLTDSSTRQAGLELAESFDRLARAALHPPYQ' A
#
# COMPACT_ATOMS: atom_id res chain seq x y z
N MET A 1 5.20 -9.58 -20.37
CA MET A 1 6.14 -8.99 -19.42
C MET A 1 5.44 -7.85 -18.67
N ARG A 2 5.53 -7.83 -17.35
CA ARG A 2 4.87 -6.80 -16.56
C ARG A 2 5.72 -5.54 -16.51
N SER A 3 5.08 -4.40 -16.60
CA SER A 3 5.79 -3.14 -16.49
C SER A 3 5.89 -2.72 -15.02
N ILE A 4 6.87 -1.86 -14.73
CA ILE A 4 7.03 -1.29 -13.39
C ILE A 4 5.78 -0.50 -13.01
N LEU A 5 5.18 0.20 -13.96
CA LEU A 5 3.97 0.97 -13.69
C LEU A 5 2.82 0.07 -13.25
N ASN A 6 2.68 -1.11 -13.85
CA ASN A 6 1.65 -2.05 -13.42
C ASN A 6 1.86 -2.50 -11.98
N GLU A 7 3.12 -2.75 -11.59
CA GLU A 7 3.44 -3.11 -10.22
C GLU A 7 3.10 -1.99 -9.25
N VAL A 8 3.45 -0.76 -9.61
CA VAL A 8 3.13 0.40 -8.78
C VAL A 8 1.62 0.54 -8.60
N PHE A 9 0.86 0.42 -9.67
CA PHE A 9 -0.59 0.52 -9.59
C PHE A 9 -1.18 -0.59 -8.72
N GLU A 10 -0.65 -1.80 -8.79
CA GLU A 10 -1.11 -2.89 -7.95
C GLU A 10 -0.90 -2.57 -6.46
N TRP A 11 0.27 -2.06 -6.10
CA TRP A 11 0.54 -1.71 -4.70
C TRP A 11 -0.32 -0.56 -4.23
N LEU A 12 -0.52 0.45 -5.07
CA LEU A 12 -1.37 1.59 -4.71
C LEU A 12 -2.82 1.17 -4.56
N ASP A 13 -3.30 0.27 -5.40
CA ASP A 13 -4.65 -0.25 -5.30
C ASP A 13 -4.84 -1.00 -3.98
N ARG A 14 -3.88 -1.83 -3.61
CA ARG A 14 -3.93 -2.55 -2.34
C ARG A 14 -3.89 -1.61 -1.15
N ALA A 15 -3.10 -0.54 -1.24
CA ALA A 15 -3.04 0.46 -0.17
C ALA A 15 -4.40 1.13 0.00
N GLU A 16 -5.06 1.47 -1.10
CA GLU A 16 -6.37 2.09 -1.05
C GLU A 16 -7.40 1.14 -0.45
N GLN A 17 -7.38 -0.12 -0.85
CA GLN A 17 -8.29 -1.12 -0.29
C GLN A 17 -8.07 -1.30 1.20
N ALA A 18 -6.82 -1.30 1.65
CA ALA A 18 -6.51 -1.42 3.07
C ALA A 18 -7.06 -0.23 3.85
N ARG A 19 -6.97 0.97 3.28
CA ARG A 19 -7.52 2.17 3.92
C ARG A 19 -9.04 2.12 4.01
N GLU A 20 -9.69 1.64 2.96
CA GLU A 20 -11.15 1.51 2.97
C GLU A 20 -11.62 0.55 4.05
N VAL A 21 -10.98 -0.60 4.12
CA VAL A 21 -11.32 -1.59 5.14
C VAL A 21 -11.06 -1.03 6.54
N ALA A 22 -9.91 -0.39 6.73
CA ALA A 22 -9.56 0.19 8.02
C ALA A 22 -10.58 1.25 8.45
N GLY A 23 -11.09 2.03 7.51
CA GLY A 23 -12.08 3.06 7.80
C GLY A 23 -13.42 2.50 8.26
N GLN A 24 -13.72 1.25 7.95
CA GLN A 24 -14.96 0.59 8.36
C GLN A 24 -14.85 -0.12 9.69
N LEU A 25 -13.63 -0.26 10.22
CA LEU A 25 -13.43 -0.95 11.49
C LEU A 25 -13.72 -0.03 12.65
N THR A 26 -14.39 -0.57 13.66
CA THR A 26 -14.73 0.19 14.85
C THR A 26 -13.64 0.09 15.94
N ASP A 27 -12.89 -1.01 15.94
CA ASP A 27 -11.80 -1.22 16.88
C ASP A 27 -10.58 -0.43 16.48
N SER A 28 -10.12 0.47 17.36
CA SER A 28 -9.01 1.37 17.00
C SER A 28 -7.69 0.64 16.80
N SER A 29 -7.44 -0.44 17.55
CA SER A 29 -6.22 -1.23 17.35
C SER A 29 -6.18 -1.86 15.97
N THR A 30 -7.27 -2.48 15.57
CA THR A 30 -7.38 -3.14 14.28
C THR A 30 -7.31 -2.11 13.16
N ARG A 31 -7.96 -0.96 13.35
CA ARG A 31 -7.90 0.11 12.35
C ARG A 31 -6.49 0.64 12.18
N GLN A 32 -5.77 0.80 13.29
CA GLN A 32 -4.38 1.24 13.25
C GLN A 32 -3.51 0.26 12.47
N ALA A 33 -3.70 -1.05 12.72
CA ALA A 33 -2.96 -2.08 11.99
C ALA A 33 -3.26 -2.01 10.48
N GLY A 34 -4.52 -1.76 10.13
CA GLY A 34 -4.91 -1.62 8.72
C GLY A 34 -4.24 -0.43 8.06
N LEU A 35 -4.15 0.71 8.77
CA LEU A 35 -3.49 1.89 8.24
C LEU A 35 -1.99 1.67 8.08
N GLU A 36 -1.36 0.96 9.02
CA GLU A 36 0.05 0.63 8.91
C GLU A 36 0.31 -0.28 7.71
N LEU A 37 -0.59 -1.21 7.45
CA LEU A 37 -0.49 -2.07 6.28
C LEU A 37 -0.57 -1.24 5.00
N ALA A 38 -1.49 -0.28 4.95
CA ALA A 38 -1.61 0.61 3.80
C ALA A 38 -0.33 1.39 3.56
N GLU A 39 0.31 1.87 4.64
CA GLU A 39 1.59 2.57 4.53
C GLU A 39 2.68 1.68 3.99
N SER A 40 2.67 0.39 4.38
CA SER A 40 3.64 -0.57 3.86
C SER A 40 3.48 -0.75 2.35
N PHE A 41 2.25 -0.84 1.86
CA PHE A 41 2.01 -0.92 0.42
C PHE A 41 2.45 0.35 -0.30
N ASP A 42 2.24 1.52 0.31
CA ASP A 42 2.72 2.78 -0.27
C ASP A 42 4.23 2.78 -0.41
N ARG A 43 4.94 2.27 0.61
CA ARG A 43 6.39 2.19 0.55
C ARG A 43 6.86 1.26 -0.56
N LEU A 44 6.16 0.12 -0.74
CA LEU A 44 6.49 -0.80 -1.82
C LEU A 44 6.30 -0.15 -3.17
N ALA A 45 5.24 0.65 -3.33
CA ALA A 45 5.00 1.35 -4.58
C ALA A 45 6.13 2.35 -4.86
N ARG A 46 6.55 3.10 -3.83
CA ARG A 46 7.64 4.05 -3.99
C ARG A 46 8.95 3.35 -4.31
N ALA A 47 9.21 2.23 -3.66
CA ALA A 47 10.44 1.48 -3.91
C ALA A 47 10.49 0.97 -5.35
N ALA A 48 9.34 0.62 -5.92
CA ALA A 48 9.29 0.18 -7.32
C ALA A 48 9.62 1.31 -8.28
N LEU A 49 9.38 2.57 -7.88
CA LEU A 49 9.68 3.74 -8.71
C LEU A 49 11.12 4.21 -8.56
N HIS A 50 11.81 3.80 -7.50
CA HIS A 50 13.17 4.26 -7.21
C HIS A 50 14.12 3.08 -7.21
N PRO A 51 14.93 2.92 -8.26
CA PRO A 51 15.90 1.80 -8.31
C PRO A 51 16.87 1.87 -7.13
N PRO A 52 17.24 0.72 -6.57
CA PRO A 52 18.05 0.69 -5.36
C PRO A 52 19.51 1.14 -5.56
N TYR A 53 19.97 1.21 -6.78
CA TYR A 53 21.35 1.55 -7.07
C TYR A 53 21.56 3.02 -7.42
N GLN A 54 20.63 3.84 -7.15
CA GLN A 54 20.80 5.26 -7.37
C GLN A 54 21.64 5.91 -6.32
#